data_12a7df974b5f2801d4fe921728d645e9
#
_entry.id   12a7df974b5f2801d4fe921728d645e9
#
_cell.length_a   1.000
_cell.length_b   1.000
_cell.length_c   1.000
_cell.angle_alpha   90.00
_cell.angle_beta   90.00
_cell.angle_gamma   90.00
#
_symmetry.space_group_name_H-M   'P 1'
#
loop_
_entity.id
_entity.type
_entity.pdbx_description
1 polymer ?
#
loop_
_entity_poly.entity_id
_entity_poly.type
_entity_poly.pdbx_seq_one_letter_code
_entity_poly.pdbx_strand_id
1 'polypeptide(L)'
;MASGAFERFSRSAGLSQRCFASNLLLFGISGYRYTGIPKHNFFDLVEINLHISKIMRIFAANFDAKMKVLLINGSPRRSGNTYLALKEAAQELERNGIETEIVGVGTKPVRGCIACSTCKTKGNGKCVFDDDLCNEVSAKMAESDGLIVGSPVYYGQPNATVLALVQRMLYSNGAAFNGKPAAGVAVCRRGGATAALQTLNMPFQLLNMPIMTSQYWNIVYGRLEGEAALDAEGMQTMRSLAKNMAYLLKATEDQPKPEYEERQAMHFIR
;
A
#
# COMPACT_ATOMS: atom_id res chain seq x y z
N MET A 1 9.23 27.24 -38.20
CA MET A 1 10.15 26.26 -37.59
C MET A 1 9.52 25.42 -36.45
N ALA A 2 8.41 25.82 -35.87
CA ALA A 2 7.74 25.03 -34.78
C ALA A 2 6.98 23.76 -35.25
N SER A 3 6.51 23.75 -36.53
CA SER A 3 5.74 22.62 -37.10
C SER A 3 6.58 21.35 -37.25
N GLY A 4 7.84 21.47 -37.64
CA GLY A 4 8.72 20.33 -37.90
C GLY A 4 9.27 19.64 -36.65
N ALA A 5 9.20 20.31 -35.48
CA ALA A 5 9.58 19.71 -34.19
C ALA A 5 8.43 18.88 -33.63
N PHE A 6 7.20 19.33 -33.83
CA PHE A 6 5.98 18.63 -33.38
C PHE A 6 5.73 17.33 -34.18
N GLU A 7 5.93 17.35 -35.51
CA GLU A 7 5.81 16.13 -36.32
C GLU A 7 6.88 15.08 -36.02
N ARG A 8 8.09 15.50 -35.67
CA ARG A 8 9.15 14.60 -35.24
C ARG A 8 8.86 13.96 -33.87
N PHE A 9 8.26 14.71 -32.94
CA PHE A 9 7.88 14.21 -31.63
C PHE A 9 6.72 13.20 -31.72
N SER A 10 5.69 13.47 -32.54
CA SER A 10 4.55 12.55 -32.70
C SER A 10 4.93 11.23 -33.37
N ARG A 11 5.89 11.23 -34.29
CA ARG A 11 6.42 10.01 -34.94
C ARG A 11 7.30 9.17 -34.00
N SER A 12 8.05 9.80 -33.10
CA SER A 12 8.90 9.07 -32.14
C SER A 12 8.11 8.44 -31.00
N ALA A 13 6.93 9.00 -30.66
CA ALA A 13 6.06 8.50 -29.58
C ALA A 13 5.01 7.48 -30.03
N GLY A 14 4.89 7.16 -31.33
CA GLY A 14 3.92 6.18 -31.85
C GLY A 14 2.44 6.55 -31.65
N LEU A 15 2.14 7.81 -31.32
CA LEU A 15 0.80 8.31 -31.02
C LEU A 15 0.09 8.83 -32.28
N SER A 16 -1.05 8.25 -32.64
CA SER A 16 -1.87 8.75 -33.74
C SER A 16 -2.62 10.02 -33.34
N GLN A 17 -2.86 10.94 -34.31
CA GLN A 17 -3.63 12.18 -34.07
C GLN A 17 -5.05 11.92 -33.49
N ARG A 18 -5.62 10.74 -33.66
CA ARG A 18 -6.92 10.33 -33.09
C ARG A 18 -6.85 10.09 -31.59
N CYS A 19 -5.75 9.55 -31.05
CA CYS A 19 -5.57 9.38 -29.60
C CYS A 19 -5.47 10.72 -28.87
N PHE A 20 -4.89 11.75 -29.50
CA PHE A 20 -4.74 13.07 -28.88
C PHE A 20 -6.09 13.80 -28.74
N ALA A 21 -6.95 13.71 -29.75
CA ALA A 21 -8.28 14.34 -29.72
C ALA A 21 -9.24 13.66 -28.73
N SER A 22 -9.15 12.33 -28.56
CA SER A 22 -9.97 11.58 -27.61
C SER A 22 -9.60 11.85 -26.15
N ASN A 23 -8.32 12.05 -25.85
CA ASN A 23 -7.86 12.36 -24.48
C ASN A 23 -8.18 13.80 -24.06
N LEU A 24 -8.23 14.76 -24.98
CA LEU A 24 -8.66 16.13 -24.69
C LEU A 24 -10.14 16.24 -24.30
N LEU A 25 -10.98 15.35 -24.83
CA LEU A 25 -12.42 15.27 -24.49
C LEU A 25 -12.67 14.66 -23.09
N LEU A 26 -11.78 13.78 -22.61
CA LEU A 26 -11.87 13.17 -21.27
C LEU A 26 -11.57 14.16 -20.14
N PHE A 27 -10.86 15.25 -20.42
CA PHE A 27 -10.48 16.25 -19.40
C PHE A 27 -11.42 17.46 -19.30
N GLY A 28 -12.64 17.39 -19.85
CA GLY A 28 -13.66 18.43 -19.68
C GLY A 28 -13.34 19.78 -20.34
N ILE A 29 -12.37 19.86 -21.25
CA ILE A 29 -12.07 21.04 -22.04
C ILE A 29 -13.02 21.06 -23.27
N SER A 30 -14.32 21.13 -23.00
CA SER A 30 -15.34 21.35 -24.02
C SER A 30 -15.44 22.85 -24.30
N GLY A 31 -14.91 23.28 -25.43
CA GLY A 31 -15.07 24.67 -25.87
C GLY A 31 -14.11 25.15 -26.94
N TYR A 32 -13.04 24.46 -27.23
CA TYR A 32 -12.14 24.89 -28.29
C TYR A 32 -12.54 24.31 -29.65
N ARG A 33 -13.35 25.09 -30.44
CA ARG A 33 -13.45 24.87 -31.89
C ARG A 33 -12.17 25.41 -32.53
N TYR A 34 -11.40 24.56 -33.13
CA TYR A 34 -10.25 24.91 -33.94
C TYR A 34 -10.74 25.57 -35.23
N THR A 35 -10.93 26.86 -35.23
CA THR A 35 -11.15 27.66 -36.44
C THR A 35 -10.08 28.73 -36.49
N GLY A 36 -9.00 28.46 -37.25
CA GLY A 36 -7.99 29.44 -37.64
C GLY A 36 -7.11 29.99 -36.47
N ILE A 37 -5.81 29.95 -36.63
CA ILE A 37 -4.88 30.56 -35.66
C ILE A 37 -4.96 32.09 -35.80
N PRO A 38 -5.54 32.82 -34.81
CA PRO A 38 -5.37 34.27 -34.75
C PRO A 38 -3.90 34.60 -34.43
N LYS A 39 -3.42 35.73 -34.89
CA LYS A 39 -2.08 36.25 -34.52
C LYS A 39 -2.08 36.55 -33.03
N HIS A 40 -1.71 35.57 -32.20
CA HIS A 40 -1.65 35.73 -30.76
C HIS A 40 -0.34 36.40 -30.33
N ASN A 41 -0.44 37.23 -29.30
CA ASN A 41 0.67 37.91 -28.67
C ASN A 41 1.63 36.88 -28.05
N PHE A 42 2.92 37.19 -28.02
CA PHE A 42 3.97 36.38 -27.41
C PHE A 42 3.65 35.90 -25.98
N PHE A 43 2.89 36.68 -25.21
CA PHE A 43 2.44 36.35 -23.84
C PHE A 43 1.47 35.17 -23.81
N ASP A 44 0.52 35.04 -24.75
CA ASP A 44 -0.42 33.92 -24.80
C ASP A 44 0.31 32.60 -25.09
N LEU A 45 1.34 32.61 -25.92
CA LEU A 45 2.18 31.45 -26.21
C LEU A 45 3.02 31.02 -24.98
N VAL A 46 3.44 31.96 -24.16
CA VAL A 46 4.17 31.70 -22.91
C VAL A 46 3.24 31.08 -21.87
N GLU A 47 2.02 31.57 -21.72
CA GLU A 47 1.01 30.99 -20.81
C GLU A 47 0.61 29.58 -21.22
N ILE A 48 0.36 29.35 -22.50
CA ILE A 48 0.06 28.02 -23.05
C ILE A 48 1.23 27.06 -22.80
N ASN A 49 2.48 27.47 -23.02
CA ASN A 49 3.65 26.64 -22.70
C ASN A 49 3.83 26.38 -21.22
N LEU A 50 3.52 27.34 -20.34
CA LEU A 50 3.53 27.11 -18.89
C LEU A 50 2.46 26.11 -18.46
N HIS A 51 1.24 26.20 -19.03
CA HIS A 51 0.15 25.26 -18.76
C HIS A 51 0.49 23.86 -19.26
N ILE A 52 0.99 23.72 -20.47
CA ILE A 52 1.46 22.44 -21.02
C ILE A 52 2.60 21.87 -20.18
N SER A 53 3.57 22.68 -19.77
CA SER A 53 4.66 22.26 -18.89
C SER A 53 4.16 21.80 -17.51
N LYS A 54 3.14 22.47 -16.96
CA LYS A 54 2.51 22.06 -15.69
C LYS A 54 1.73 20.75 -15.83
N ILE A 55 0.98 20.60 -16.90
CA ILE A 55 0.27 19.37 -17.25
C ILE A 55 1.26 18.23 -17.48
N MET A 56 2.33 18.45 -18.24
CA MET A 56 3.37 17.44 -18.49
C MET A 56 4.13 17.05 -17.22
N ARG A 57 4.36 17.98 -16.28
CA ARG A 57 4.92 17.66 -14.96
C ARG A 57 3.99 16.84 -14.09
N ILE A 58 2.68 17.13 -14.13
CA ILE A 58 1.65 16.33 -13.44
C ILE A 58 1.58 14.93 -14.06
N PHE A 59 1.59 14.82 -15.40
CA PHE A 59 1.65 13.53 -16.08
C PHE A 59 2.95 12.76 -15.76
N ALA A 60 4.10 13.40 -15.77
CA ALA A 60 5.37 12.76 -15.43
C ALA A 60 5.42 12.32 -13.96
N ALA A 61 4.89 13.12 -13.05
CA ALA A 61 4.82 12.77 -11.63
C ALA A 61 3.84 11.60 -11.36
N ASN A 62 2.75 11.49 -12.12
CA ASN A 62 1.82 10.36 -12.03
C ASN A 62 2.31 9.09 -12.76
N PHE A 63 3.26 9.22 -13.70
CA PHE A 63 3.81 8.08 -14.44
C PHE A 63 4.91 7.33 -13.67
N ASP A 64 5.47 7.95 -12.61
CA ASP A 64 6.58 7.38 -11.81
C ASP A 64 6.16 6.95 -10.39
N ALA A 65 4.92 7.21 -9.95
CA ALA A 65 4.45 6.78 -8.64
C ALA A 65 4.02 5.30 -8.71
N LYS A 66 5.00 4.40 -8.59
CA LYS A 66 4.72 2.96 -8.46
C LYS A 66 4.05 2.69 -7.12
N MET A 67 2.88 2.03 -7.16
CA MET A 67 2.24 1.52 -5.95
C MET A 67 3.19 0.64 -5.15
N LYS A 68 3.16 0.76 -3.83
CA LYS A 68 4.06 0.03 -2.93
C LYS A 68 3.28 -0.70 -1.85
N VAL A 69 3.67 -1.95 -1.57
CA VAL A 69 3.15 -2.74 -0.44
C VAL A 69 4.27 -3.02 0.54
N LEU A 70 4.03 -2.67 1.81
CA LEU A 70 4.91 -3.01 2.91
C LEU A 70 4.56 -4.40 3.44
N LEU A 71 5.56 -5.28 3.59
CA LEU A 71 5.39 -6.59 4.21
C LEU A 71 6.18 -6.64 5.52
N ILE A 72 5.52 -7.00 6.62
CA ILE A 72 6.16 -7.13 7.93
C ILE A 72 6.38 -8.60 8.26
N ASN A 73 7.64 -9.03 8.31
CA ASN A 73 8.02 -10.34 8.79
C ASN A 73 8.08 -10.34 10.33
N GLY A 74 7.02 -10.82 10.96
CA GLY A 74 6.88 -10.94 12.41
C GLY A 74 7.69 -12.08 13.04
N SER A 75 8.49 -12.80 12.25
CA SER A 75 9.37 -13.85 12.79
C SER A 75 10.69 -13.27 13.27
N PRO A 76 11.24 -13.75 14.40
CA PRO A 76 12.61 -13.42 14.80
C PRO A 76 13.66 -13.99 13.83
N ARG A 77 13.31 -15.00 13.06
CA ARG A 77 14.17 -15.60 12.02
C ARG A 77 14.05 -14.82 10.73
N ARG A 78 15.16 -14.31 10.22
CA ARG A 78 15.18 -13.46 9.01
C ARG A 78 14.72 -14.20 7.74
N SER A 79 15.15 -15.46 7.58
CA SER A 79 14.90 -16.31 6.39
C SER A 79 13.99 -17.51 6.69
N GLY A 80 13.28 -17.53 7.82
CA GLY A 80 12.40 -18.64 8.21
C GLY A 80 11.12 -18.74 7.35
N ASN A 81 10.24 -19.68 7.72
CA ASN A 81 9.02 -19.99 6.96
C ASN A 81 8.09 -18.77 6.77
N THR A 82 7.99 -17.88 7.75
CA THR A 82 7.20 -16.64 7.60
C THR A 82 7.78 -15.74 6.51
N TYR A 83 9.11 -15.61 6.45
CA TYR A 83 9.76 -14.85 5.40
C TYR A 83 9.50 -15.46 4.02
N LEU A 84 9.56 -16.79 3.88
CA LEU A 84 9.29 -17.48 2.61
C LEU A 84 7.86 -17.24 2.13
N ALA A 85 6.88 -17.34 3.03
CA ALA A 85 5.49 -17.02 2.71
C ALA A 85 5.32 -15.57 2.22
N LEU A 86 5.91 -14.61 2.92
CA LEU A 86 5.86 -13.20 2.51
C LEU A 86 6.63 -12.92 1.22
N LYS A 87 7.77 -13.59 1.02
CA LYS A 87 8.55 -13.49 -0.22
C LYS A 87 7.77 -13.97 -1.43
N GLU A 88 7.01 -15.06 -1.30
CA GLU A 88 6.13 -15.55 -2.38
C GLU A 88 5.06 -14.51 -2.74
N ALA A 89 4.42 -13.89 -1.73
CA ALA A 89 3.46 -12.80 -1.96
C ALA A 89 4.13 -11.57 -2.58
N ALA A 90 5.32 -11.19 -2.11
CA ALA A 90 6.08 -10.06 -2.65
C ALA A 90 6.42 -10.26 -4.13
N GLN A 91 6.95 -11.42 -4.49
CA GLN A 91 7.28 -11.73 -5.88
C GLN A 91 6.06 -11.69 -6.81
N GLU A 92 4.89 -12.09 -6.32
CA GLU A 92 3.66 -12.02 -7.11
C GLU A 92 3.15 -10.57 -7.24
N LEU A 93 3.28 -9.75 -6.20
CA LEU A 93 2.99 -8.30 -6.27
C LEU A 93 3.92 -7.63 -7.30
N GLU A 94 5.21 -7.94 -7.28
CA GLU A 94 6.20 -7.42 -8.23
C GLU A 94 5.91 -7.82 -9.67
N ARG A 95 5.49 -9.10 -9.91
CA ARG A 95 4.98 -9.53 -11.23
C ARG A 95 3.77 -8.73 -11.70
N ASN A 96 3.00 -8.21 -10.77
CA ASN A 96 1.86 -7.33 -11.04
C ASN A 96 2.24 -5.84 -11.09
N GLY A 97 3.54 -5.47 -11.07
CA GLY A 97 4.03 -4.11 -11.20
C GLY A 97 3.96 -3.28 -9.93
N ILE A 98 3.77 -3.91 -8.76
CA ILE A 98 3.71 -3.25 -7.45
C ILE A 98 5.04 -3.43 -6.74
N GLU A 99 5.62 -2.35 -6.24
CA GLU A 99 6.86 -2.41 -5.45
C GLU A 99 6.61 -3.04 -4.09
N THR A 100 7.61 -3.75 -3.58
CA THR A 100 7.51 -4.39 -2.28
C THR A 100 8.72 -4.09 -1.40
N GLU A 101 8.46 -4.02 -0.09
CA GLU A 101 9.51 -3.94 0.91
C GLU A 101 9.19 -4.89 2.05
N ILE A 102 10.10 -5.81 2.38
CA ILE A 102 9.94 -6.73 3.52
C ILE A 102 10.78 -6.23 4.69
N VAL A 103 10.13 -5.84 5.78
CA VAL A 103 10.77 -5.43 7.03
C VAL A 103 10.60 -6.52 8.08
N GLY A 104 11.69 -6.97 8.70
CA GLY A 104 11.66 -7.99 9.75
C GLY A 104 11.72 -7.37 11.16
N VAL A 105 10.88 -7.85 12.08
CA VAL A 105 10.98 -7.46 13.50
C VAL A 105 12.29 -7.92 14.14
N GLY A 106 12.87 -9.02 13.65
CA GLY A 106 14.14 -9.56 14.15
C GLY A 106 14.05 -10.00 15.60
N THR A 107 15.19 -9.89 16.30
CA THR A 107 15.35 -10.29 17.71
C THR A 107 15.40 -9.11 18.68
N LYS A 108 15.36 -7.87 18.16
CA LYS A 108 15.34 -6.68 19.03
C LYS A 108 13.97 -6.54 19.70
N PRO A 109 13.90 -6.12 20.95
CA PRO A 109 12.66 -5.93 21.65
C PRO A 109 11.85 -4.78 21.01
N VAL A 110 10.54 -4.98 20.90
CA VAL A 110 9.57 -3.92 20.61
C VAL A 110 8.61 -3.88 21.79
N ARG A 111 8.56 -2.73 22.46
CA ARG A 111 7.69 -2.60 23.64
C ARG A 111 6.23 -2.39 23.26
N GLY A 112 5.32 -2.79 24.14
CA GLY A 112 3.88 -2.54 24.01
C GLY A 112 3.53 -1.06 24.21
N CYS A 113 2.32 -0.66 23.83
CA CYS A 113 1.78 0.67 24.10
C CYS A 113 1.52 0.82 25.61
N ILE A 114 1.96 1.94 26.19
CA ILE A 114 1.71 2.30 27.60
C ILE A 114 0.55 3.28 27.78
N ALA A 115 -0.25 3.49 26.74
CA ALA A 115 -1.41 4.38 26.75
C ALA A 115 -1.14 5.83 27.20
N CYS A 116 0.08 6.34 27.01
CA CYS A 116 0.48 7.71 27.43
C CYS A 116 -0.19 8.83 26.64
N SER A 117 -0.87 8.51 25.53
CA SER A 117 -1.56 9.44 24.62
C SER A 117 -0.71 10.55 24.00
N THR A 118 0.61 10.56 24.18
CA THR A 118 1.53 11.58 23.65
C THR A 118 1.44 11.69 22.12
N CYS A 119 1.27 10.58 21.40
CA CYS A 119 1.07 10.58 19.95
C CYS A 119 -0.22 11.31 19.54
N LYS A 120 -1.28 11.27 20.34
CA LYS A 120 -2.53 11.99 20.11
C LYS A 120 -2.38 13.47 20.39
N THR A 121 -1.72 13.82 21.50
CA THR A 121 -1.47 15.21 21.88
C THR A 121 -0.56 15.92 20.87
N LYS A 122 0.53 15.25 20.43
CA LYS A 122 1.45 15.82 19.44
C LYS A 122 0.90 15.80 18.00
N GLY A 123 0.04 14.85 17.67
CA GLY A 123 -0.57 14.72 16.33
C GLY A 123 0.39 14.52 15.17
N ASN A 124 1.62 14.08 15.44
CA ASN A 124 2.69 13.98 14.44
C ASN A 124 2.89 12.57 13.86
N GLY A 125 1.96 11.64 14.13
CA GLY A 125 2.00 10.26 13.65
C GLY A 125 3.09 9.38 14.28
N LYS A 126 3.80 9.86 15.32
CA LYS A 126 4.91 9.14 15.96
C LYS A 126 4.60 8.71 17.38
N CYS A 127 5.03 7.51 17.76
CA CYS A 127 5.09 7.09 19.16
C CYS A 127 6.18 7.88 19.90
N VAL A 128 5.98 8.07 21.21
CA VAL A 128 6.97 8.74 22.08
C VAL A 128 8.26 7.93 22.19
N PHE A 129 8.18 6.60 22.08
CA PHE A 129 9.35 5.73 22.10
C PHE A 129 9.99 5.67 20.72
N ASP A 130 11.27 6.00 20.66
CA ASP A 130 12.05 6.06 19.42
C ASP A 130 13.30 5.14 19.46
N ASP A 131 13.31 4.22 20.43
CA ASP A 131 14.38 3.26 20.65
C ASP A 131 14.12 1.87 20.07
N ASP A 132 13.04 1.72 19.28
CA ASP A 132 12.68 0.49 18.58
C ASP A 132 12.12 0.75 17.15
N LEU A 133 11.72 -0.30 16.46
CA LEU A 133 11.30 -0.24 15.04
C LEU A 133 9.99 0.51 14.78
N CYS A 134 9.20 0.87 15.81
CA CYS A 134 7.81 1.31 15.60
C CYS A 134 7.70 2.55 14.71
N ASN A 135 8.47 3.59 14.99
CA ASN A 135 8.39 4.84 14.23
C ASN A 135 8.94 4.70 12.81
N GLU A 136 10.00 3.89 12.62
CA GLU A 136 10.55 3.60 11.30
C GLU A 136 9.51 2.88 10.43
N VAL A 137 8.94 1.77 10.93
CA VAL A 137 7.97 0.96 10.18
C VAL A 137 6.68 1.75 9.94
N SER A 138 6.25 2.57 10.90
CA SER A 138 5.11 3.47 10.75
C SER A 138 5.30 4.48 9.62
N ALA A 139 6.49 5.06 9.48
CA ALA A 139 6.82 5.97 8.38
C ALA A 139 6.79 5.25 7.04
N LYS A 140 7.42 4.07 6.93
CA LYS A 140 7.39 3.24 5.71
C LYS A 140 5.95 2.86 5.30
N MET A 141 5.09 2.54 6.27
CA MET A 141 3.68 2.23 6.00
C MET A 141 2.91 3.48 5.54
N ALA A 142 3.22 4.66 6.05
CA ALA A 142 2.59 5.89 5.60
C ALA A 142 2.86 6.17 4.09
N GLU A 143 4.05 5.80 3.63
CA GLU A 143 4.51 5.92 2.24
C GLU A 143 4.08 4.74 1.35
N SER A 144 3.45 3.71 1.91
CA SER A 144 3.00 2.51 1.18
C SER A 144 1.49 2.55 0.96
N ASP A 145 1.00 1.85 -0.06
CA ASP A 145 -0.41 1.79 -0.45
C ASP A 145 -1.13 0.57 0.16
N GLY A 146 -0.38 -0.44 0.61
CA GLY A 146 -0.93 -1.65 1.23
C GLY A 146 0.01 -2.25 2.27
N LEU A 147 -0.53 -3.16 3.11
CA LEU A 147 0.19 -3.82 4.20
C LEU A 147 -0.08 -5.32 4.24
N ILE A 148 0.98 -6.13 4.34
CA ILE A 148 0.86 -7.55 4.69
C ILE A 148 1.67 -7.83 5.95
N VAL A 149 1.04 -8.38 6.98
CA VAL A 149 1.71 -8.75 8.24
C VAL A 149 1.75 -10.26 8.39
N GLY A 150 2.93 -10.84 8.24
CA GLY A 150 3.16 -12.27 8.46
C GLY A 150 3.67 -12.55 9.87
N SER A 151 3.15 -13.60 10.52
CA SER A 151 3.61 -14.02 11.84
C SER A 151 3.72 -15.53 11.97
N PRO A 152 4.74 -16.04 12.65
CA PRO A 152 4.70 -17.40 13.16
C PRO A 152 3.62 -17.51 14.25
N VAL A 153 3.07 -18.70 14.38
CA VAL A 153 2.08 -19.01 15.43
C VAL A 153 2.78 -19.56 16.66
N TYR A 154 2.66 -18.85 17.77
CA TYR A 154 3.15 -19.25 19.09
C TYR A 154 1.97 -19.39 20.05
N TYR A 155 1.73 -20.59 20.56
CA TYR A 155 0.61 -20.87 21.48
C TYR A 155 -0.76 -20.38 20.96
N GLY A 156 -1.01 -20.55 19.66
CA GLY A 156 -2.27 -20.13 19.04
C GLY A 156 -2.37 -18.62 18.76
N GLN A 157 -1.32 -17.84 19.00
CA GLN A 157 -1.27 -16.40 18.80
C GLN A 157 -0.14 -15.99 17.84
N PRO A 158 -0.23 -14.82 17.24
CA PRO A 158 0.93 -14.23 16.56
C PRO A 158 2.07 -13.97 17.55
N ASN A 159 3.28 -13.82 17.03
CA ASN A 159 4.42 -13.38 17.83
C ASN A 159 4.11 -12.05 18.54
N ALA A 160 4.33 -12.01 19.86
CA ALA A 160 4.06 -10.84 20.68
C ALA A 160 4.80 -9.57 20.20
N THR A 161 6.02 -9.71 19.68
CA THR A 161 6.80 -8.59 19.15
C THR A 161 6.09 -7.91 17.96
N VAL A 162 5.56 -8.68 17.01
CA VAL A 162 4.83 -8.09 15.87
C VAL A 162 3.50 -7.50 16.32
N LEU A 163 2.81 -8.09 17.29
CA LEU A 163 1.59 -7.50 17.85
C LEU A 163 1.87 -6.15 18.52
N ALA A 164 2.91 -6.06 19.32
CA ALA A 164 3.31 -4.80 19.95
C ALA A 164 3.65 -3.72 18.91
N LEU A 165 4.37 -4.09 17.85
CA LEU A 165 4.66 -3.20 16.72
C LEU A 165 3.39 -2.70 16.04
N VAL A 166 2.54 -3.62 15.59
CA VAL A 166 1.31 -3.30 14.86
C VAL A 166 0.37 -2.44 15.69
N GLN A 167 0.12 -2.80 16.95
CA GLN A 167 -0.76 -2.02 17.84
C GLN A 167 -0.25 -0.59 18.02
N ARG A 168 1.05 -0.40 18.26
CA ARG A 168 1.62 0.95 18.45
C ARG A 168 1.61 1.77 17.17
N MET A 169 1.99 1.18 16.07
CA MET A 169 1.98 1.80 14.74
C MET A 169 0.58 2.29 14.38
N LEU A 170 -0.42 1.41 14.49
CA LEU A 170 -1.82 1.73 14.19
C LEU A 170 -2.39 2.76 15.18
N TYR A 171 -2.03 2.70 16.45
CA TYR A 171 -2.51 3.69 17.44
C TYR A 171 -1.89 5.07 17.23
N SER A 172 -0.59 5.14 16.90
CA SER A 172 0.10 6.43 16.76
C SER A 172 -0.19 7.14 15.42
N ASN A 173 -0.33 6.39 14.33
CA ASN A 173 -0.42 6.93 12.97
C ASN A 173 -1.58 6.38 12.13
N GLY A 174 -2.60 5.80 12.77
CA GLY A 174 -3.69 5.11 12.08
C GLY A 174 -4.44 5.94 11.04
N ALA A 175 -4.50 7.26 11.20
CA ALA A 175 -5.12 8.15 10.22
C ALA A 175 -4.45 8.07 8.83
N ALA A 176 -3.11 7.89 8.79
CA ALA A 176 -2.36 7.75 7.54
C ALA A 176 -2.57 6.37 6.86
N PHE A 177 -3.18 5.41 7.58
CA PHE A 177 -3.38 4.04 7.09
C PHE A 177 -4.83 3.76 6.71
N ASN A 178 -5.75 4.63 7.10
CA ASN A 178 -7.18 4.48 6.82
C ASN A 178 -7.44 4.26 5.32
N GLY A 179 -8.24 3.24 5.01
CA GLY A 179 -8.60 2.87 3.65
C GLY A 179 -7.55 2.10 2.85
N LYS A 180 -6.31 1.95 3.37
CA LYS A 180 -5.29 1.13 2.70
C LYS A 180 -5.57 -0.37 2.92
N PRO A 181 -5.53 -1.22 1.88
CA PRO A 181 -5.74 -2.66 2.03
C PRO A 181 -4.69 -3.29 2.93
N ALA A 182 -5.11 -4.24 3.76
CA ALA A 182 -4.22 -4.96 4.66
C ALA A 182 -4.54 -6.45 4.72
N ALA A 183 -3.56 -7.28 5.07
CA ALA A 183 -3.73 -8.70 5.28
C ALA A 183 -2.85 -9.24 6.42
N GLY A 184 -3.41 -10.14 7.22
CA GLY A 184 -2.65 -11.04 8.07
C GLY A 184 -2.26 -12.30 7.31
N VAL A 185 -1.10 -12.86 7.66
CA VAL A 185 -0.61 -14.18 7.21
C VAL A 185 -0.12 -14.94 8.42
N ALA A 186 -0.71 -16.11 8.71
CA ALA A 186 -0.29 -16.97 9.81
C ALA A 186 0.54 -18.15 9.30
N VAL A 187 1.72 -18.35 9.89
CA VAL A 187 2.62 -19.46 9.50
C VAL A 187 2.81 -20.38 10.69
N CYS A 188 2.43 -21.64 10.57
CA CYS A 188 2.48 -22.57 11.68
C CYS A 188 2.91 -23.97 11.28
N ARG A 189 3.27 -24.77 12.29
CA ARG A 189 3.52 -26.20 12.10
C ARG A 189 2.22 -26.96 11.83
N ARG A 190 1.14 -26.67 12.58
CA ARG A 190 -0.09 -27.48 12.59
C ARG A 190 -1.32 -26.72 13.06
N GLY A 191 -1.47 -26.44 14.35
CA GLY A 191 -2.67 -25.85 14.95
C GLY A 191 -2.51 -24.39 15.35
N GLY A 192 -3.63 -23.70 15.60
CA GLY A 192 -3.68 -22.33 16.12
C GLY A 192 -3.57 -21.22 15.06
N ALA A 193 -3.43 -21.57 13.78
CA ALA A 193 -3.26 -20.60 12.71
C ALA A 193 -4.49 -19.71 12.51
N THR A 194 -5.70 -20.26 12.59
CA THR A 194 -6.95 -19.50 12.42
C THR A 194 -7.12 -18.43 13.51
N ALA A 195 -6.83 -18.76 14.76
CA ALA A 195 -6.89 -17.81 15.86
C ALA A 195 -5.83 -16.68 15.68
N ALA A 196 -4.60 -17.05 15.30
CA ALA A 196 -3.55 -16.10 15.02
C ALA A 196 -3.90 -15.18 13.83
N LEU A 197 -4.47 -15.73 12.75
CA LEU A 197 -4.92 -14.97 11.59
C LEU A 197 -5.97 -13.93 11.97
N GLN A 198 -6.98 -14.32 12.76
CA GLN A 198 -8.00 -13.38 13.22
C GLN A 198 -7.42 -12.28 14.10
N THR A 199 -6.49 -12.63 14.99
CA THR A 199 -5.79 -11.65 15.83
C THR A 199 -5.01 -10.62 14.98
N LEU A 200 -4.38 -11.04 13.87
CA LEU A 200 -3.67 -10.13 12.96
C LEU A 200 -4.61 -9.21 12.19
N ASN A 201 -5.77 -9.71 11.77
CA ASN A 201 -6.71 -8.94 10.96
C ASN A 201 -7.56 -7.94 11.77
N MET A 202 -7.84 -8.24 13.03
CA MET A 202 -8.74 -7.44 13.88
C MET A 202 -8.32 -5.96 14.00
N PRO A 203 -7.05 -5.60 14.20
CA PRO A 203 -6.63 -4.21 14.27
C PRO A 203 -6.87 -3.43 12.98
N PHE A 204 -6.79 -4.07 11.82
CA PHE A 204 -7.01 -3.43 10.52
C PHE A 204 -8.47 -3.05 10.32
N GLN A 205 -9.40 -3.90 10.78
CA GLN A 205 -10.85 -3.62 10.72
C GLN A 205 -11.20 -2.36 11.50
N LEU A 206 -10.56 -2.13 12.66
CA LEU A 206 -10.79 -0.92 13.46
C LEU A 206 -10.41 0.36 12.75
N LEU A 207 -9.45 0.30 11.85
CA LEU A 207 -8.94 1.44 11.08
C LEU A 207 -9.55 1.54 9.67
N ASN A 208 -10.65 0.83 9.41
CA ASN A 208 -11.30 0.85 8.10
C ASN A 208 -10.36 0.46 6.95
N MET A 209 -9.44 -0.46 7.22
CA MET A 209 -8.54 -1.02 6.22
C MET A 209 -9.20 -2.25 5.60
N PRO A 210 -9.44 -2.29 4.27
CA PRO A 210 -9.99 -3.48 3.61
C PRO A 210 -9.12 -4.70 3.86
N ILE A 211 -9.73 -5.78 4.39
CA ILE A 211 -9.01 -7.04 4.64
C ILE A 211 -8.90 -7.84 3.34
N MET A 212 -7.67 -8.05 2.90
CA MET A 212 -7.40 -8.84 1.70
C MET A 212 -7.43 -10.32 2.00
N THR A 213 -8.17 -11.04 1.19
CA THR A 213 -8.33 -12.49 1.23
C THR A 213 -7.66 -13.17 0.04
N SER A 214 -7.55 -14.47 0.09
CA SER A 214 -7.13 -15.35 -1.00
C SER A 214 -8.25 -16.34 -1.34
N GLN A 215 -7.94 -17.43 -2.01
CA GLN A 215 -8.90 -18.52 -2.25
C GLN A 215 -9.23 -19.32 -0.98
N TYR A 216 -8.42 -19.19 0.08
CA TYR A 216 -8.61 -19.80 1.39
C TYR A 216 -8.13 -18.86 2.50
N TRP A 217 -8.03 -19.31 3.75
CA TRP A 217 -7.39 -18.52 4.80
C TRP A 217 -5.92 -18.29 4.49
N ASN A 218 -5.39 -17.12 4.78
CA ASN A 218 -3.98 -16.76 4.55
C ASN A 218 -3.07 -17.50 5.54
N ILE A 219 -2.94 -18.79 5.39
CA ILE A 219 -2.20 -19.71 6.25
C ILE A 219 -1.18 -20.46 5.41
N VAL A 220 0.02 -20.63 5.97
CA VAL A 220 1.09 -21.46 5.39
C VAL A 220 1.64 -22.39 6.46
N TYR A 221 1.90 -23.62 6.08
CA TYR A 221 2.43 -24.65 6.98
C TYR A 221 3.93 -24.87 6.78
N GLY A 222 4.65 -25.06 7.89
CA GLY A 222 6.06 -25.37 7.92
C GLY A 222 6.60 -25.37 9.35
N ARG A 223 7.39 -26.38 9.70
CA ARG A 223 8.05 -26.54 11.02
C ARG A 223 9.52 -26.19 10.96
N LEU A 224 10.25 -26.91 10.14
CA LEU A 224 11.69 -26.70 9.94
C LEU A 224 11.89 -25.56 8.94
N GLU A 225 13.09 -25.02 8.94
CA GLU A 225 13.45 -23.94 8.00
C GLU A 225 13.33 -24.45 6.55
N GLY A 226 12.65 -23.68 5.71
CA GLY A 226 12.42 -24.02 4.31
C GLY A 226 11.16 -24.82 4.03
N GLU A 227 10.54 -25.47 5.02
CA GLU A 227 9.37 -26.35 4.77
C GLU A 227 8.16 -25.61 4.21
N ALA A 228 8.01 -24.32 4.48
CA ALA A 228 6.94 -23.53 3.87
C ALA A 228 6.94 -23.59 2.34
N ALA A 229 8.10 -23.71 1.73
CA ALA A 229 8.20 -23.86 0.27
C ALA A 229 7.62 -25.18 -0.26
N LEU A 230 7.44 -26.18 0.60
CA LEU A 230 6.84 -27.49 0.27
C LEU A 230 5.31 -27.49 0.44
N ASP A 231 4.76 -26.48 1.10
CA ASP A 231 3.31 -26.27 1.22
C ASP A 231 2.76 -25.62 -0.07
N ALA A 232 2.47 -26.46 -1.06
CA ALA A 232 2.02 -26.03 -2.38
C ALA A 232 0.73 -25.18 -2.32
N GLU A 233 -0.22 -25.55 -1.44
CA GLU A 233 -1.47 -24.83 -1.25
C GLU A 233 -1.22 -23.50 -0.54
N GLY A 234 -0.39 -23.47 0.50
CA GLY A 234 -0.02 -22.25 1.21
C GLY A 234 0.71 -21.26 0.29
N MET A 235 1.64 -21.73 -0.56
CA MET A 235 2.31 -20.87 -1.54
C MET A 235 1.32 -20.36 -2.60
N GLN A 236 0.39 -21.17 -3.08
CA GLN A 236 -0.68 -20.72 -3.97
C GLN A 236 -1.58 -19.67 -3.29
N THR A 237 -1.89 -19.86 -2.02
CA THR A 237 -2.64 -18.92 -1.19
C THR A 237 -1.93 -17.56 -1.12
N MET A 238 -0.61 -17.53 -0.95
CA MET A 238 0.17 -16.28 -0.95
C MET A 238 0.14 -15.58 -2.31
N ARG A 239 0.24 -16.31 -3.40
CA ARG A 239 0.11 -15.72 -4.75
C ARG A 239 -1.30 -15.18 -5.01
N SER A 240 -2.33 -15.87 -4.56
CA SER A 240 -3.73 -15.41 -4.72
C SER A 240 -4.02 -14.17 -3.86
N LEU A 241 -3.53 -14.13 -2.63
CA LEU A 241 -3.57 -12.93 -1.78
C LEU A 241 -2.94 -11.72 -2.49
N ALA A 242 -1.74 -11.91 -3.04
CA ALA A 242 -1.02 -10.87 -3.76
C ALA A 242 -1.77 -10.38 -5.00
N LYS A 243 -2.35 -11.27 -5.79
CA LYS A 243 -3.19 -10.93 -6.95
C LYS A 243 -4.41 -10.13 -6.56
N ASN A 244 -5.12 -10.54 -5.50
CA ASN A 244 -6.30 -9.84 -5.01
C ASN A 244 -5.93 -8.44 -4.50
N MET A 245 -4.82 -8.31 -3.77
CA MET A 245 -4.32 -7.01 -3.32
C MET A 245 -3.93 -6.11 -4.50
N ALA A 246 -3.20 -6.64 -5.47
CA ALA A 246 -2.83 -5.92 -6.68
C ALA A 246 -4.06 -5.47 -7.49
N TYR A 247 -5.07 -6.33 -7.60
CA TYR A 247 -6.33 -6.00 -8.26
C TYR A 247 -7.04 -4.84 -7.57
N LEU A 248 -7.19 -4.89 -6.24
CA LEU A 248 -7.85 -3.83 -5.49
C LEU A 248 -7.09 -2.50 -5.60
N LEU A 249 -5.78 -2.51 -5.40
CA LEU A 249 -4.94 -1.32 -5.50
C LEU A 249 -5.11 -0.64 -6.86
N LYS A 250 -5.01 -1.39 -7.96
CA LYS A 250 -5.19 -0.87 -9.32
C LYS A 250 -6.62 -0.39 -9.60
N ALA A 251 -7.63 -1.11 -9.10
CA ALA A 251 -9.02 -0.75 -9.29
C ALA A 251 -9.42 0.54 -8.55
N THR A 252 -8.69 0.92 -7.51
CA THR A 252 -8.99 2.08 -6.67
C THR A 252 -7.99 3.22 -6.81
N GLU A 253 -6.97 3.10 -7.66
CA GLU A 253 -5.90 4.08 -7.84
C GLU A 253 -6.43 5.49 -8.13
N ASP A 254 -7.35 5.60 -9.07
CA ASP A 254 -7.95 6.87 -9.53
C ASP A 254 -9.32 7.15 -8.89
N GLN A 255 -9.75 6.35 -7.90
CA GLN A 255 -11.05 6.53 -7.30
C GLN A 255 -11.00 7.51 -6.13
N PRO A 256 -11.97 8.41 -6.00
CA PRO A 256 -12.08 9.25 -4.82
C PRO A 256 -12.29 8.37 -3.58
N LYS A 257 -11.62 8.72 -2.48
CA LYS A 257 -11.87 8.03 -1.21
C LYS A 257 -13.29 8.29 -0.75
N PRO A 258 -13.97 7.30 -0.12
CA PRO A 258 -15.29 7.52 0.46
C PRO A 258 -15.28 8.66 1.48
N GLU A 259 -16.32 9.48 1.45
CA GLU A 259 -16.58 10.46 2.50
C GLU A 259 -17.28 9.79 3.67
N TYR A 260 -16.82 10.05 4.88
CA TYR A 260 -17.39 9.46 6.08
C TYR A 260 -18.02 10.54 6.96
N GLU A 261 -19.11 10.18 7.62
CA GLU A 261 -19.72 10.98 8.65
C GLU A 261 -18.77 11.21 9.83
N GLU A 262 -19.00 12.26 10.60
CA GLU A 262 -18.30 12.49 11.85
C GLU A 262 -18.58 11.35 12.83
N ARG A 263 -17.50 10.79 13.40
CA ARG A 263 -17.61 9.65 14.30
C ARG A 263 -18.35 10.04 15.58
N GLN A 264 -19.49 9.41 15.80
CA GLN A 264 -20.21 9.51 17.07
C GLN A 264 -19.62 8.51 18.06
N ALA A 265 -19.06 9.01 19.15
CA ALA A 265 -18.55 8.18 20.22
C ALA A 265 -19.71 7.78 21.15
N MET A 266 -19.84 6.46 21.40
CA MET A 266 -20.79 5.98 22.40
C MET A 266 -20.13 5.97 23.79
N HIS A 267 -20.87 6.50 24.77
CA HIS A 267 -20.48 6.49 26.17
C HIS A 267 -21.49 5.64 26.98
N PHE A 268 -21.01 4.56 27.56
CA PHE A 268 -21.85 3.69 28.41
C PHE A 268 -21.94 4.14 29.87
N ILE A 269 -21.02 5.01 30.28
CA ILE A 269 -20.97 5.53 31.66
C ILE A 269 -21.43 6.98 31.61
N ARG A 270 -22.48 7.27 32.40
CA ARG A 270 -23.05 8.60 32.59
C ARG A 270 -22.75 9.08 34.01
#